data_7f1ecc9f6439b993278db54b5d06f6ec
#
_entry.id   7f1ecc9f6439b993278db54b5d06f6ec
#
_cell.length_a   1.000
_cell.length_b   1.000
_cell.length_c   1.000
_cell.angle_alpha   90.00
_cell.angle_beta   90.00
_cell.angle_gamma   90.00
#
_symmetry.space_group_name_H-M   'P 1'
#
loop_
_entity.id
_entity.type
_entity.pdbx_description
1 polymer ?
#
loop_
_entity_poly.entity_id
_entity_poly.type
_entity_poly.pdbx_seq_one_letter_code
_entity_poly.pdbx_strand_id
1 'polypeptide(L)'
;RDLVRSRGLGDVYKRQGVHVTDPSVKAIIDIGGQDVKGIAIDTDGTVLNFAMNDKCAAGTGRFFESMARAFEMSLDEFSNLSLTAKNVIPITAQCAVFAESEVISLVGEGKPMEEIAAGIQLSVAKRCFVMAKKAGAADSVTLTGGCAKNEGLKKAIEKVLKINVVDLPTDPQLMGALGAAEYARQKGSNV
;
A
#
# COMPACT_ATOMS: atom_id res chain seq x y z
N ARG A 1 -9.55 2.97 23.42
CA ARG A 1 -10.90 3.27 22.89
C ARG A 1 -10.81 3.04 21.40
N ASP A 2 -11.29 1.87 20.96
CA ASP A 2 -11.32 1.54 19.55
C ASP A 2 -12.14 2.58 18.82
N LEU A 3 -11.48 3.27 17.89
CA LEU A 3 -12.17 4.31 17.13
C LEU A 3 -13.28 3.62 16.32
N VAL A 4 -14.52 4.04 16.54
CA VAL A 4 -15.74 3.55 15.85
C VAL A 4 -15.63 3.64 14.31
N ARG A 5 -14.56 4.24 13.80
CA ARG A 5 -14.25 4.40 12.38
C ARG A 5 -13.38 3.26 11.80
N SER A 6 -12.77 2.44 12.62
CA SER A 6 -12.14 1.19 12.17
C SER A 6 -13.23 0.18 11.89
N ARG A 7 -13.22 -0.44 10.71
CA ARG A 7 -14.15 -1.53 10.38
C ARG A 7 -13.86 -2.80 11.18
N GLY A 8 -13.61 -2.64 12.47
CA GLY A 8 -13.34 -3.72 13.39
C GLY A 8 -11.85 -3.94 13.69
N LEU A 9 -11.55 -5.08 14.24
CA LEU A 9 -10.24 -5.44 14.79
C LEU A 9 -9.12 -5.60 13.74
N GLY A 10 -9.44 -5.50 12.44
CA GLY A 10 -8.49 -5.74 11.36
C GLY A 10 -7.24 -4.85 11.41
N ASP A 11 -7.39 -3.56 11.71
CA ASP A 11 -6.25 -2.64 11.78
C ASP A 11 -5.44 -2.86 13.06
N VAL A 12 -6.12 -3.18 14.16
CA VAL A 12 -5.48 -3.57 15.44
C VAL A 12 -4.64 -4.83 15.24
N TYR A 13 -5.15 -5.83 14.54
CA TYR A 13 -4.41 -7.06 14.30
C TYR A 13 -3.25 -6.86 13.31
N LYS A 14 -3.42 -6.05 12.26
CA LYS A 14 -2.32 -5.77 11.33
C LYS A 14 -1.14 -5.10 12.04
N ARG A 15 -1.40 -4.07 12.83
CA ARG A 15 -0.34 -3.43 13.62
C ARG A 15 0.32 -4.40 14.59
N GLN A 16 -0.48 -5.24 15.27
CA GLN A 16 0.03 -6.24 16.20
C GLN A 16 0.93 -7.25 15.49
N GLY A 17 0.51 -7.74 14.32
CA GLY A 17 1.32 -8.64 13.51
C GLY A 17 2.63 -8.02 13.06
N VAL A 18 2.60 -6.77 12.59
CA VAL A 18 3.82 -6.04 12.21
C VAL A 18 4.73 -5.84 13.42
N HIS A 19 4.21 -5.38 14.55
CA HIS A 19 5.00 -5.10 15.75
C HIS A 19 5.68 -6.36 16.33
N VAL A 20 4.98 -7.50 16.31
CA VAL A 20 5.55 -8.79 16.73
C VAL A 20 6.62 -9.27 15.75
N THR A 21 6.45 -8.99 14.46
CA THR A 21 7.38 -9.40 13.41
C THR A 21 8.63 -8.52 13.38
N ASP A 22 8.45 -7.19 13.50
CA ASP A 22 9.52 -6.21 13.56
C ASP A 22 9.13 -5.01 14.44
N PRO A 23 9.58 -4.95 15.71
CA PRO A 23 9.28 -3.86 16.63
C PRO A 23 9.90 -2.50 16.23
N SER A 24 10.84 -2.49 15.29
CA SER A 24 11.47 -1.24 14.82
C SER A 24 10.57 -0.40 13.92
N VAL A 25 9.54 -1.01 13.34
CA VAL A 25 8.59 -0.34 12.45
C VAL A 25 7.74 0.66 13.24
N LYS A 26 7.67 1.89 12.74
CA LYS A 26 6.90 3.00 13.36
C LYS A 26 5.67 3.41 12.55
N ALA A 27 5.58 2.97 11.30
CA ALA A 27 4.42 3.23 10.50
C ALA A 27 4.16 2.10 9.49
N ILE A 28 2.90 1.93 9.17
CA ILE A 28 2.42 0.93 8.22
C ILE A 28 1.63 1.64 7.13
N ILE A 29 1.92 1.32 5.88
CA ILE A 29 1.05 1.63 4.75
C ILE A 29 0.42 0.31 4.32
N ASP A 30 -0.85 0.14 4.62
CA ASP A 30 -1.62 -1.05 4.26
C ASP A 30 -2.39 -0.77 2.97
N ILE A 31 -2.09 -1.55 1.93
CA ILE A 31 -2.69 -1.36 0.61
C ILE A 31 -3.44 -2.64 0.24
N GLY A 32 -4.74 -2.58 0.47
CA GLY A 32 -5.67 -3.66 0.18
C GLY A 32 -6.20 -3.63 -1.26
N GLY A 33 -7.14 -4.55 -1.53
CA GLY A 33 -7.85 -4.59 -2.82
C GLY A 33 -8.76 -3.39 -3.04
N GLN A 34 -9.33 -2.79 -1.96
CA GLN A 34 -10.34 -1.74 -2.05
C GLN A 34 -10.06 -0.52 -1.16
N ASP A 35 -9.05 -0.56 -0.32
CA ASP A 35 -8.70 0.51 0.62
C ASP A 35 -7.19 0.70 0.74
N VAL A 36 -6.82 1.89 1.20
CA VAL A 36 -5.45 2.24 1.60
C VAL A 36 -5.48 2.87 2.97
N LYS A 37 -4.59 2.43 3.84
CA LYS A 37 -4.46 2.94 5.20
C LYS A 37 -3.03 3.37 5.49
N GLY A 38 -2.90 4.47 6.22
CA GLY A 38 -1.68 4.85 6.92
C GLY A 38 -1.91 4.66 8.41
N ILE A 39 -1.01 3.99 9.11
CA ILE A 39 -1.11 3.70 10.55
C ILE A 39 0.23 4.09 11.17
N ALA A 40 0.22 5.00 12.14
CA ALA A 40 1.38 5.32 12.98
C ALA A 40 1.29 4.51 14.27
N ILE A 41 2.41 3.93 14.67
CA ILE A 41 2.51 3.07 15.86
C ILE A 41 3.64 3.54 16.78
N ASP A 42 3.43 3.40 18.07
CA ASP A 42 4.41 3.70 19.11
C ASP A 42 5.39 2.54 19.31
N THR A 43 6.35 2.74 20.17
CA THR A 43 7.40 1.76 20.54
C THR A 43 6.86 0.49 21.20
N ASP A 44 5.71 0.58 21.86
CA ASP A 44 4.99 -0.55 22.44
C ASP A 44 4.00 -1.21 21.48
N GLY A 45 3.97 -0.77 20.22
CA GLY A 45 3.04 -1.24 19.22
C GLY A 45 1.63 -0.62 19.32
N THR A 46 1.40 0.40 20.15
CA THR A 46 0.09 1.08 20.23
C THR A 46 -0.14 1.98 19.01
N VAL A 47 -1.38 2.00 18.48
CA VAL A 47 -1.74 2.91 17.39
C VAL A 47 -1.79 4.34 17.92
N LEU A 48 -0.91 5.19 17.40
CA LEU A 48 -0.89 6.63 17.69
C LEU A 48 -1.94 7.38 16.86
N ASN A 49 -2.00 7.07 15.60
CA ASN A 49 -2.91 7.73 14.67
C ASN A 49 -3.14 6.85 13.43
N PHE A 50 -4.18 7.15 12.69
CA PHE A 50 -4.58 6.35 11.55
C PHE A 50 -5.36 7.21 10.54
N ALA A 51 -5.13 6.94 9.25
CA ALA A 51 -5.86 7.53 8.14
C ALA A 51 -6.23 6.45 7.14
N MET A 52 -7.44 6.53 6.58
CA MET A 52 -7.94 5.56 5.62
C MET A 52 -8.61 6.25 4.44
N ASN A 53 -8.43 5.66 3.26
CA ASN A 53 -9.21 5.94 2.07
C ASN A 53 -9.87 4.64 1.59
N ASP A 54 -11.17 4.53 1.79
CA ASP A 54 -12.02 3.40 1.40
C ASP A 54 -13.09 3.80 0.36
N LYS A 55 -13.04 5.05 -0.12
CA LYS A 55 -14.05 5.60 -1.04
C LYS A 55 -13.59 5.69 -2.49
N CYS A 56 -12.28 5.58 -2.73
CA CYS A 56 -11.71 5.74 -4.06
C CYS A 56 -10.83 4.54 -4.40
N ALA A 57 -11.19 3.81 -5.45
CA ALA A 57 -10.43 2.66 -5.94
C ALA A 57 -9.05 3.05 -6.48
N ALA A 58 -8.87 4.30 -6.96
CA ALA A 58 -7.59 4.77 -7.46
C ALA A 58 -6.54 4.77 -6.34
N GLY A 59 -5.60 3.86 -6.40
CA GLY A 59 -4.59 3.67 -5.36
C GLY A 59 -4.71 2.35 -4.60
N THR A 60 -5.61 1.47 -5.00
CA THR A 60 -5.86 0.17 -4.39
C THR A 60 -5.52 -0.97 -5.35
N GLY A 61 -5.57 -2.21 -4.87
CA GLY A 61 -5.33 -3.40 -5.69
C GLY A 61 -6.27 -3.49 -6.90
N ARG A 62 -7.52 -3.09 -6.74
CA ARG A 62 -8.49 -3.07 -7.86
C ARG A 62 -8.08 -2.13 -8.99
N PHE A 63 -7.43 -1.02 -8.66
CA PHE A 63 -6.89 -0.13 -9.68
C PHE A 63 -5.75 -0.80 -10.45
N PHE A 64 -4.83 -1.48 -9.77
CA PHE A 64 -3.77 -2.23 -10.43
C PHE A 64 -4.31 -3.39 -11.28
N GLU A 65 -5.34 -4.10 -10.81
CA GLU A 65 -6.00 -5.15 -11.59
C GLU A 65 -6.61 -4.60 -12.90
N SER A 66 -7.25 -3.42 -12.82
CA SER A 66 -7.80 -2.75 -14.02
C SER A 66 -6.68 -2.35 -14.98
N MET A 67 -5.61 -1.74 -14.47
CA MET A 67 -4.48 -1.32 -15.30
C MET A 67 -3.75 -2.50 -15.94
N ALA A 68 -3.42 -3.53 -15.17
CA ALA A 68 -2.76 -4.73 -15.67
C ALA A 68 -3.59 -5.41 -16.78
N ARG A 69 -4.92 -5.44 -16.62
CA ARG A 69 -5.83 -5.94 -17.64
C ARG A 69 -5.81 -5.09 -18.92
N ALA A 70 -5.75 -3.75 -18.78
CA ALA A 70 -5.65 -2.86 -19.94
C ALA A 70 -4.33 -3.03 -20.70
N PHE A 71 -3.30 -3.53 -20.03
CA PHE A 71 -2.00 -3.88 -20.61
C PHE A 71 -1.92 -5.36 -21.06
N GLU A 72 -2.98 -6.15 -20.87
CA GLU A 72 -3.02 -7.60 -21.15
C GLU A 72 -1.92 -8.37 -20.40
N MET A 73 -1.60 -7.96 -19.15
CA MET A 73 -0.52 -8.48 -18.31
C MET A 73 -1.06 -8.97 -16.97
N SER A 74 -0.32 -9.88 -16.33
CA SER A 74 -0.48 -10.17 -14.92
C SER A 74 -0.01 -9.00 -14.05
N LEU A 75 -0.39 -8.99 -12.76
CA LEU A 75 0.06 -7.97 -11.82
C LEU A 75 1.58 -7.94 -11.65
N ASP A 76 2.22 -9.12 -11.67
CA ASP A 76 3.67 -9.25 -11.53
C ASP A 76 4.40 -8.74 -12.77
N GLU A 77 3.91 -9.08 -13.97
CA GLU A 77 4.46 -8.56 -15.24
C GLU A 77 4.33 -7.04 -15.30
N PHE A 78 3.17 -6.50 -14.93
CA PHE A 78 2.93 -5.06 -14.88
C PHE A 78 3.85 -4.35 -13.88
N SER A 79 4.04 -4.94 -12.67
CA SER A 79 4.98 -4.43 -11.69
C SER A 79 6.40 -4.38 -12.23
N ASN A 80 6.87 -5.49 -12.81
CA ASN A 80 8.22 -5.61 -13.37
C ASN A 80 8.44 -4.68 -14.56
N LEU A 81 7.45 -4.54 -15.43
CA LEU A 81 7.50 -3.61 -16.56
C LEU A 81 7.78 -2.18 -16.08
N SER A 82 7.12 -1.74 -15.02
CA SER A 82 7.30 -0.39 -14.46
C SER A 82 8.73 -0.10 -13.98
N LEU A 83 9.47 -1.15 -13.60
CA LEU A 83 10.86 -1.04 -13.14
C LEU A 83 11.86 -0.85 -14.27
N THR A 84 11.48 -1.15 -15.52
CA THR A 84 12.34 -0.98 -16.70
C THR A 84 12.27 0.43 -17.30
N ALA A 85 11.35 1.26 -16.80
CA ALA A 85 11.12 2.61 -17.31
C ALA A 85 12.32 3.52 -17.13
N LYS A 86 12.73 4.21 -18.20
CA LYS A 86 13.78 5.24 -18.15
C LYS A 86 13.24 6.60 -17.70
N ASN A 87 11.99 6.89 -18.07
CA ASN A 87 11.27 8.09 -17.70
C ASN A 87 9.92 7.70 -17.06
N VAL A 88 9.17 8.69 -16.64
CA VAL A 88 7.83 8.49 -16.05
C VAL A 88 6.85 9.39 -16.78
N ILE A 89 5.83 8.81 -17.39
CA ILE A 89 4.71 9.56 -17.96
C ILE A 89 3.68 9.77 -16.85
N PRO A 90 3.47 11.03 -16.38
CA PRO A 90 2.54 11.29 -15.29
C PRO A 90 1.11 10.93 -15.67
N ILE A 91 0.43 10.19 -14.80
CA ILE A 91 -1.03 10.00 -14.89
C ILE A 91 -1.69 11.12 -14.08
N THR A 92 -2.48 11.94 -14.75
CA THR A 92 -3.05 13.17 -14.17
C THR A 92 -4.43 12.93 -13.56
N ALA A 93 -5.19 11.98 -14.08
CA ALA A 93 -6.52 11.66 -13.60
C ALA A 93 -6.50 11.11 -12.17
N GLN A 94 -7.37 11.67 -11.33
CA GLN A 94 -7.47 11.28 -9.93
C GLN A 94 -8.47 10.13 -9.70
N CYS A 95 -9.47 10.00 -10.56
CA CYS A 95 -10.45 8.93 -10.52
C CYS A 95 -9.93 7.74 -11.34
N ALA A 96 -10.15 6.52 -10.84
CA ALA A 96 -9.72 5.29 -11.51
C ALA A 96 -10.29 5.17 -12.95
N VAL A 97 -11.55 5.55 -13.14
CA VAL A 97 -12.22 5.50 -14.47
C VAL A 97 -11.55 6.44 -15.48
N PHE A 98 -11.27 7.68 -15.06
CA PHE A 98 -10.60 8.63 -15.95
C PHE A 98 -9.12 8.29 -16.16
N ALA A 99 -8.46 7.72 -15.15
CA ALA A 99 -7.09 7.23 -15.29
C ALA A 99 -6.99 6.08 -16.30
N GLU A 100 -7.98 5.18 -16.32
CA GLU A 100 -8.05 4.11 -17.31
C GLU A 100 -8.19 4.68 -18.74
N SER A 101 -9.08 5.65 -18.93
CA SER A 101 -9.24 6.32 -20.23
C SER A 101 -7.97 7.07 -20.65
N GLU A 102 -7.29 7.75 -19.72
CA GLU A 102 -6.01 8.43 -19.97
C GLU A 102 -4.92 7.43 -20.38
N VAL A 103 -4.82 6.30 -19.70
CA VAL A 103 -3.86 5.23 -20.01
C VAL A 103 -4.12 4.63 -21.40
N ILE A 104 -5.38 4.32 -21.73
CA ILE A 104 -5.75 3.81 -23.05
C ILE A 104 -5.36 4.80 -24.16
N SER A 105 -5.57 6.10 -23.92
CA SER A 105 -5.18 7.15 -24.86
C SER A 105 -3.67 7.20 -25.06
N LEU A 106 -2.89 7.14 -23.98
CA LEU A 106 -1.42 7.14 -24.03
C LEU A 106 -0.87 5.91 -24.78
N VAL A 107 -1.47 4.74 -24.57
CA VAL A 107 -1.13 3.52 -25.32
C VAL A 107 -1.46 3.69 -26.80
N GLY A 108 -2.63 4.26 -27.12
CA GLY A 108 -3.05 4.57 -28.50
C GLY A 108 -2.15 5.59 -29.19
N GLU A 109 -1.52 6.49 -28.46
CA GLU A 109 -0.51 7.44 -28.94
C GLU A 109 0.86 6.79 -29.16
N GLY A 110 1.03 5.52 -28.84
CA GLY A 110 2.31 4.81 -28.96
C GLY A 110 3.34 5.20 -27.90
N LYS A 111 2.93 5.71 -26.75
CA LYS A 111 3.84 6.00 -25.64
C LYS A 111 4.42 4.69 -25.07
N PRO A 112 5.68 4.69 -24.57
CA PRO A 112 6.31 3.51 -24.00
C PRO A 112 5.48 2.95 -22.82
N MET A 113 5.12 1.69 -22.89
CA MET A 113 4.25 1.04 -21.90
C MET A 113 4.89 1.02 -20.51
N GLU A 114 6.19 0.83 -20.44
CA GLU A 114 6.96 0.86 -19.19
C GLU A 114 6.91 2.25 -18.51
N GLU A 115 6.94 3.33 -19.28
CA GLU A 115 6.89 4.68 -18.75
C GLU A 115 5.47 5.05 -18.27
N ILE A 116 4.42 4.53 -18.94
CA ILE A 116 3.03 4.64 -18.49
C ILE A 116 2.85 3.84 -17.20
N ALA A 117 3.34 2.60 -17.15
CA ALA A 117 3.26 1.74 -15.97
C ALA A 117 3.95 2.41 -14.76
N ALA A 118 5.14 2.99 -14.94
CA ALA A 118 5.83 3.75 -13.90
C ALA A 118 5.02 4.97 -13.45
N GLY A 119 4.31 5.64 -14.35
CA GLY A 119 3.39 6.74 -14.04
C GLY A 119 2.21 6.30 -13.16
N ILE A 120 1.65 5.15 -13.44
CA ILE A 120 0.60 4.53 -12.62
C ILE A 120 1.12 4.22 -11.22
N GLN A 121 2.28 3.57 -11.09
CA GLN A 121 2.92 3.30 -9.79
C GLN A 121 3.14 4.60 -9.00
N LEU A 122 3.67 5.64 -9.65
CA LEU A 122 3.90 6.94 -9.02
C LEU A 122 2.59 7.61 -8.57
N SER A 123 1.52 7.50 -9.35
CA SER A 123 0.20 8.03 -9.00
C SER A 123 -0.33 7.40 -7.71
N VAL A 124 -0.21 6.07 -7.58
CA VAL A 124 -0.60 5.34 -6.37
C VAL A 124 0.30 5.70 -5.19
N ALA A 125 1.62 5.74 -5.40
CA ALA A 125 2.58 6.11 -4.35
C ALA A 125 2.30 7.49 -3.75
N LYS A 126 1.90 8.48 -4.57
CA LYS A 126 1.49 9.80 -4.08
C LYS A 126 0.26 9.74 -3.17
N ARG A 127 -0.69 8.85 -3.44
CA ARG A 127 -1.87 8.64 -2.56
C ARG A 127 -1.48 7.97 -1.26
N CYS A 128 -0.61 6.97 -1.32
CA CYS A 128 -0.02 6.34 -0.13
C CYS A 128 0.71 7.38 0.74
N PHE A 129 1.47 8.30 0.14
CA PHE A 129 2.12 9.39 0.84
C PHE A 129 1.13 10.27 1.60
N VAL A 130 0.00 10.64 0.97
CA VAL A 130 -1.03 11.45 1.64
C VAL A 130 -1.61 10.71 2.86
N MET A 131 -1.83 9.41 2.77
CA MET A 131 -2.33 8.61 3.89
C MET A 131 -1.28 8.48 4.99
N ALA A 132 -0.03 8.19 4.63
CA ALA A 132 1.09 8.13 5.56
C ALA A 132 1.28 9.46 6.30
N LYS A 133 1.27 10.58 5.58
CA LYS A 133 1.39 11.92 6.17
C LYS A 133 0.23 12.25 7.10
N LYS A 134 -1.00 11.93 6.74
CA LYS A 134 -2.18 12.14 7.59
C LYS A 134 -2.13 11.30 8.88
N ALA A 135 -1.55 10.11 8.80
CA ALA A 135 -1.34 9.27 9.96
C ALA A 135 -0.17 9.75 10.85
N GLY A 136 0.70 10.63 10.34
CA GLY A 136 1.91 11.04 11.06
C GLY A 136 3.02 10.00 10.95
N ALA A 137 3.12 9.32 9.79
CA ALA A 137 4.13 8.29 9.56
C ALA A 137 5.55 8.84 9.78
N ALA A 138 6.37 8.06 10.47
CA ALA A 138 7.76 8.33 10.80
C ALA A 138 8.73 7.64 9.81
N ASP A 139 10.01 7.64 10.12
CA ASP A 139 11.09 7.22 9.22
C ASP A 139 11.15 5.71 8.96
N SER A 140 10.57 4.88 9.84
CA SER A 140 10.55 3.41 9.72
C SER A 140 9.17 2.95 9.26
N VAL A 141 9.01 2.76 7.96
CA VAL A 141 7.73 2.43 7.31
C VAL A 141 7.81 1.04 6.68
N THR A 142 6.78 0.23 6.88
CA THR A 142 6.58 -1.03 6.14
C THR A 142 5.30 -1.01 5.32
N LEU A 143 5.23 -1.89 4.33
CA LEU A 143 4.04 -2.11 3.52
C LEU A 143 3.34 -3.41 3.94
N THR A 144 2.00 -3.39 3.98
CA THR A 144 1.16 -4.56 4.20
C THR A 144 0.03 -4.65 3.18
N GLY A 145 -0.67 -5.78 3.16
CA GLY A 145 -1.71 -6.06 2.17
C GLY A 145 -1.16 -6.63 0.86
N GLY A 146 -2.05 -6.93 -0.07
CA GLY A 146 -1.68 -7.58 -1.33
C GLY A 146 -0.75 -6.76 -2.21
N CYS A 147 -0.92 -5.43 -2.23
CA CYS A 147 -0.08 -4.54 -3.05
C CYS A 147 1.33 -4.35 -2.48
N ALA A 148 1.61 -4.78 -1.25
CA ALA A 148 2.97 -4.78 -0.72
C ALA A 148 3.94 -5.69 -1.52
N LYS A 149 3.39 -6.63 -2.29
CA LYS A 149 4.16 -7.51 -3.19
C LYS A 149 4.50 -6.86 -4.54
N ASN A 150 3.97 -5.68 -4.83
CA ASN A 150 4.25 -4.94 -6.05
C ASN A 150 5.55 -4.14 -5.90
N GLU A 151 6.66 -4.68 -6.44
CA GLU A 151 7.99 -4.06 -6.34
C GLU A 151 8.05 -2.69 -7.02
N GLY A 152 7.35 -2.50 -8.14
CA GLY A 152 7.24 -1.20 -8.80
C GLY A 152 6.60 -0.15 -7.89
N LEU A 153 5.53 -0.53 -7.17
CA LEU A 153 4.89 0.35 -6.20
C LEU A 153 5.79 0.64 -5.01
N LYS A 154 6.45 -0.38 -4.46
CA LYS A 154 7.41 -0.22 -3.36
C LYS A 154 8.47 0.81 -3.72
N LYS A 155 9.12 0.67 -4.88
CA LYS A 155 10.12 1.63 -5.37
C LYS A 155 9.56 3.04 -5.59
N ALA A 156 8.34 3.15 -6.10
CA ALA A 156 7.68 4.44 -6.24
C ALA A 156 7.37 5.10 -4.88
N ILE A 157 6.96 4.31 -3.88
CA ILE A 157 6.73 4.78 -2.50
C ILE A 157 8.03 5.25 -1.87
N GLU A 158 9.11 4.47 -1.95
CA GLU A 158 10.44 4.85 -1.45
C GLU A 158 10.90 6.18 -2.04
N LYS A 159 10.72 6.37 -3.34
CA LYS A 159 11.07 7.61 -4.04
C LYS A 159 10.23 8.81 -3.57
N VAL A 160 8.92 8.61 -3.36
CA VAL A 160 8.01 9.71 -2.96
C VAL A 160 8.20 10.09 -1.50
N LEU A 161 8.35 9.11 -0.61
CA LEU A 161 8.54 9.33 0.82
C LEU A 161 10.00 9.68 1.17
N LYS A 162 10.95 9.39 0.27
CA LYS A 162 12.40 9.53 0.49
C LYS A 162 12.90 8.70 1.68
N ILE A 163 12.40 7.49 1.79
CA ILE A 163 12.73 6.51 2.82
C ILE A 163 13.03 5.16 2.17
N ASN A 164 13.65 4.25 2.91
CA ASN A 164 13.65 2.84 2.56
C ASN A 164 12.48 2.16 3.28
N VAL A 165 11.72 1.37 2.54
CA VAL A 165 10.65 0.54 3.11
C VAL A 165 11.28 -0.65 3.83
N VAL A 166 10.87 -0.88 5.07
CA VAL A 166 11.30 -2.04 5.85
C VAL A 166 10.60 -3.29 5.33
N ASP A 167 11.38 -4.27 4.90
CA ASP A 167 10.86 -5.58 4.49
C ASP A 167 10.59 -6.45 5.71
N LEU A 168 9.39 -6.98 5.78
CA LEU A 168 9.03 -7.93 6.82
C LEU A 168 9.52 -9.35 6.44
N PRO A 169 10.01 -10.14 7.42
CA PRO A 169 10.47 -11.50 7.17
C PRO A 169 9.33 -12.48 6.84
N THR A 170 8.09 -12.03 6.91
CA THR A 170 6.87 -12.83 6.69
C THR A 170 6.02 -12.17 5.61
N ASP A 171 5.20 -12.97 4.90
CA ASP A 171 4.28 -12.47 3.87
C ASP A 171 3.43 -11.29 4.40
N PRO A 172 3.52 -10.10 3.77
CA PRO A 172 2.83 -8.90 4.21
C PRO A 172 1.30 -9.01 4.22
N GLN A 173 0.72 -10.02 3.54
CA GLN A 173 -0.70 -10.32 3.58
C GLN A 173 -1.13 -11.01 4.88
N LEU A 174 -0.21 -11.67 5.58
CA LEU A 174 -0.50 -12.45 6.79
C LEU A 174 -0.47 -11.64 8.08
N MET A 175 -0.11 -10.35 8.03
CA MET A 175 0.04 -9.53 9.23
C MET A 175 -1.23 -9.47 10.08
N GLY A 176 -2.41 -9.45 9.46
CA GLY A 176 -3.69 -9.50 10.18
C GLY A 176 -3.90 -10.81 10.93
N ALA A 177 -3.55 -11.93 10.30
CA ALA A 177 -3.67 -13.27 10.90
C ALA A 177 -2.67 -13.46 12.06
N LEU A 178 -1.42 -13.05 11.88
CA LEU A 178 -0.39 -13.10 12.92
C LEU A 178 -0.79 -12.25 14.14
N GLY A 179 -1.28 -11.04 13.92
CA GLY A 179 -1.73 -10.19 15.00
C GLY A 179 -2.95 -10.72 15.73
N ALA A 180 -3.89 -11.37 15.02
CA ALA A 180 -5.03 -12.03 15.64
C ALA A 180 -4.59 -13.22 16.50
N ALA A 181 -3.66 -14.02 16.00
CA ALA A 181 -3.09 -15.15 16.74
C ALA A 181 -2.35 -14.68 18.01
N GLU A 182 -1.56 -13.62 17.90
CA GLU A 182 -0.87 -13.04 19.05
C GLU A 182 -1.84 -12.45 20.09
N TYR A 183 -2.87 -11.76 19.63
CA TYR A 183 -3.93 -11.26 20.50
C TYR A 183 -4.63 -12.41 21.27
N ALA A 184 -4.95 -13.50 20.57
CA ALA A 184 -5.55 -14.68 21.20
C ALA A 184 -4.61 -15.32 22.23
N ARG A 185 -3.30 -15.42 21.92
CA ARG A 185 -2.28 -15.93 22.83
C ARG A 185 -2.21 -15.10 24.12
N GLN A 186 -2.19 -13.77 24.00
CA GLN A 186 -2.15 -12.85 25.14
C GLN A 186 -3.40 -12.96 26.02
N LYS A 187 -4.57 -13.14 25.41
CA LYS A 187 -5.82 -13.30 26.16
C LYS A 187 -5.95 -14.69 26.81
N GLY A 188 -5.51 -15.74 26.13
CA GLY A 188 -5.54 -17.11 26.66
C GLY A 188 -4.53 -17.35 27.80
N SER A 189 -3.47 -16.56 27.88
CA SER A 189 -2.49 -16.64 28.98
C SER A 189 -2.98 -16.00 30.28
N ASN A 190 -4.14 -15.35 30.27
CA ASN A 190 -4.75 -14.69 31.43
C ASN A 190 -5.95 -15.46 32.01
N VAL A 191 -6.10 -16.75 31.66
CA VAL A 191 -7.14 -17.64 32.20
C VAL A 191 -6.51 -18.73 33.07
#